data_882639757d89f71be57d04f8cc801087
#
_entry.id   882639757d89f71be57d04f8cc801087
#
_cell.length_a   1.000
_cell.length_b   1.000
_cell.length_c   1.000
_cell.angle_alpha   90.00
_cell.angle_beta   90.00
_cell.angle_gamma   90.00
#
_symmetry.space_group_name_H-M   'P 1'
#
loop_
_entity.id
_entity.type
_entity.pdbx_description
1 polymer ?
#
loop_
_entity_poly.entity_id
_entity_poly.type
_entity_poly.pdbx_seq_one_letter_code
_entity_poly.pdbx_strand_id
1 'polypeptide(L)'
;EKLYARLLRVHAPLCLAHKEIPAYGRTLVCVPILLCDKAAADEVFERLEKFALRNPQRQIRFCMLADLAQAKSERKAEDDALLRYAQSKTDALNRKYGARFLLLVRRRTFCAPDKIFMGWERKRGALLDLVRLLQGERGAQEAFLLRCGAADATEGICYVLTLDADTEISYDCVLHMVNIMLHPLNRAVLRPDQRAVVHGFGILQPGIAPTPKSVAGSRFAGLLAGQGGFAQYQ
;
A
#
# COMPACT_ATOMS: atom_id res chain seq x y z
N GLU A 1 9.63 25.89 -11.81
CA GLU A 1 8.80 24.70 -12.10
C GLU A 1 7.71 25.01 -13.13
N LYS A 2 6.84 26.04 -12.93
CA LYS A 2 5.78 26.43 -13.89
C LYS A 2 6.33 26.75 -15.27
N LEU A 3 7.54 27.31 -15.38
CA LEU A 3 8.20 27.60 -16.65
C LEU A 3 8.69 26.29 -17.32
N TYR A 4 9.28 25.37 -16.56
CA TYR A 4 9.71 24.07 -17.05
C TYR A 4 8.52 23.20 -17.50
N ALA A 5 7.43 23.15 -16.72
CA ALA A 5 6.23 22.42 -17.10
C ALA A 5 5.59 22.95 -18.39
N ARG A 6 5.65 24.27 -18.63
CA ARG A 6 5.22 24.89 -19.90
C ARG A 6 6.15 24.56 -21.08
N LEU A 7 7.46 24.55 -20.85
CA LEU A 7 8.47 24.25 -21.86
C LEU A 7 8.47 22.76 -22.26
N LEU A 8 8.29 21.87 -21.29
CA LEU A 8 8.31 20.41 -21.52
C LEU A 8 6.95 19.87 -21.99
N ARG A 9 5.90 20.70 -22.07
CA ARG A 9 4.54 20.28 -22.44
C ARG A 9 4.10 19.01 -21.72
N VAL A 10 4.33 18.94 -20.38
CA VAL A 10 3.88 17.82 -19.58
C VAL A 10 2.36 17.78 -19.61
N HIS A 11 1.81 16.77 -20.24
CA HIS A 11 0.38 16.54 -20.28
C HIS A 11 0.00 15.64 -19.09
N ALA A 12 -1.10 16.01 -18.42
CA ALA A 12 -1.70 15.11 -17.45
C ALA A 12 -2.07 13.78 -18.13
N PRO A 13 -1.90 12.64 -17.45
CA PRO A 13 -2.30 11.36 -18.01
C PRO A 13 -3.80 11.36 -18.31
N LEU A 14 -4.20 10.64 -19.36
CA LEU A 14 -5.60 10.48 -19.72
C LEU A 14 -6.34 9.77 -18.58
N CYS A 15 -7.54 10.21 -18.27
CA CYS A 15 -8.31 9.71 -17.15
C CYS A 15 -9.75 9.40 -17.58
N LEU A 16 -10.25 8.21 -17.22
CA LEU A 16 -11.66 7.88 -17.39
C LEU A 16 -12.52 8.64 -16.35
N ALA A 17 -13.81 8.73 -16.62
CA ALA A 17 -14.75 9.43 -15.77
C ALA A 17 -15.70 8.46 -15.00
N HIS A 18 -15.21 7.27 -14.64
CA HIS A 18 -15.99 6.37 -13.81
C HIS A 18 -16.24 6.99 -12.45
N LYS A 19 -17.49 6.95 -11.99
CA LYS A 19 -17.89 7.36 -10.65
C LYS A 19 -17.65 6.27 -9.61
N GLU A 20 -17.55 5.02 -10.04
CA GLU A 20 -17.27 3.85 -9.22
C GLU A 20 -16.21 2.98 -9.88
N ILE A 21 -15.35 2.37 -9.06
CA ILE A 21 -14.35 1.42 -9.55
C ILE A 21 -15.07 0.16 -10.02
N PRO A 22 -14.94 -0.24 -11.29
CA PRO A 22 -15.51 -1.48 -11.79
C PRO A 22 -14.79 -2.71 -11.18
N ALA A 23 -15.41 -3.89 -11.27
CA ALA A 23 -14.84 -5.11 -10.71
C ALA A 23 -13.45 -5.45 -11.25
N TYR A 24 -13.21 -5.18 -12.53
CA TYR A 24 -11.91 -5.35 -13.19
C TYR A 24 -10.86 -4.26 -12.84
N GLY A 25 -11.20 -3.34 -11.96
CA GLY A 25 -10.31 -2.33 -11.37
C GLY A 25 -10.10 -2.53 -9.86
N ARG A 26 -10.47 -3.69 -9.30
CA ARG A 26 -10.35 -3.96 -7.87
C ARG A 26 -8.93 -3.66 -7.38
N THR A 27 -8.83 -2.86 -6.33
CA THR A 27 -7.55 -2.30 -5.86
C THR A 27 -7.32 -2.65 -4.40
N LEU A 28 -6.10 -3.06 -4.08
CA LEU A 28 -5.61 -3.28 -2.73
C LEU A 28 -4.76 -2.09 -2.29
N VAL A 29 -5.21 -1.34 -1.30
CA VAL A 29 -4.41 -0.33 -0.60
C VAL A 29 -3.62 -1.03 0.50
N CYS A 30 -2.31 -1.06 0.38
CA CYS A 30 -1.42 -1.83 1.24
C CYS A 30 -0.47 -0.90 2.01
N VAL A 31 -0.42 -1.06 3.33
CA VAL A 31 0.49 -0.35 4.22
C VAL A 31 1.46 -1.35 4.83
N PRO A 32 2.71 -1.44 4.33
CA PRO A 32 3.76 -2.24 4.95
C PRO A 32 4.22 -1.61 6.26
N ILE A 33 4.27 -2.40 7.34
CA ILE A 33 4.68 -1.93 8.66
C ILE A 33 5.59 -2.93 9.38
N LEU A 34 6.30 -2.42 10.39
CA LEU A 34 6.92 -3.23 11.42
C LEU A 34 5.99 -3.28 12.65
N LEU A 35 5.38 -4.44 12.88
CA LEU A 35 4.45 -4.66 13.99
C LEU A 35 5.23 -4.98 15.26
N CYS A 36 5.53 -3.94 16.05
CA CYS A 36 6.31 -4.07 17.28
C CYS A 36 5.43 -4.31 18.49
N ASP A 37 4.29 -3.65 18.57
CA ASP A 37 3.39 -3.63 19.71
C ASP A 37 1.95 -3.27 19.30
N LYS A 38 1.06 -3.21 20.30
CA LYS A 38 -0.35 -2.86 20.08
C LYS A 38 -0.55 -1.42 19.63
N ALA A 39 0.27 -0.49 20.10
CA ALA A 39 0.16 0.92 19.72
C ALA A 39 0.47 1.12 18.24
N ALA A 40 1.53 0.47 17.73
CA ALA A 40 1.84 0.45 16.30
C ALA A 40 0.70 -0.15 15.46
N ALA A 41 0.05 -1.21 15.97
CA ALA A 41 -1.12 -1.78 15.32
C ALA A 41 -2.30 -0.80 15.28
N ASP A 42 -2.62 -0.17 16.42
CA ASP A 42 -3.73 0.79 16.53
C ASP A 42 -3.56 1.97 15.58
N GLU A 43 -2.36 2.55 15.51
CA GLU A 43 -2.05 3.67 14.61
C GLU A 43 -2.36 3.32 13.15
N VAL A 44 -1.96 2.13 12.70
CA VAL A 44 -2.19 1.71 11.32
C VAL A 44 -3.65 1.36 11.08
N PHE A 45 -4.34 0.71 12.01
CA PHE A 45 -5.78 0.43 11.87
C PHE A 45 -6.62 1.70 11.81
N GLU A 46 -6.34 2.70 12.65
CA GLU A 46 -6.99 4.00 12.57
C GLU A 46 -6.76 4.69 11.20
N ARG A 47 -5.55 4.56 10.67
CA ARG A 47 -5.20 5.10 9.35
C ARG A 47 -5.95 4.39 8.23
N LEU A 48 -5.98 3.06 8.25
CA LEU A 48 -6.73 2.26 7.27
C LEU A 48 -8.23 2.58 7.33
N GLU A 49 -8.78 2.81 8.53
CA GLU A 49 -10.17 3.23 8.70
C GLU A 49 -10.40 4.63 8.06
N LYS A 50 -9.52 5.60 8.30
CA LYS A 50 -9.57 6.92 7.66
C LYS A 50 -9.49 6.81 6.12
N PHE A 51 -8.64 5.91 5.61
CA PHE A 51 -8.54 5.67 4.17
C PHE A 51 -9.84 5.09 3.60
N ALA A 52 -10.46 4.15 4.31
CA ALA A 52 -11.72 3.57 3.90
C ALA A 52 -12.87 4.57 3.87
N LEU A 53 -12.90 5.52 4.81
CA LEU A 53 -13.87 6.60 4.86
C LEU A 53 -13.66 7.64 3.73
N ARG A 54 -12.40 7.94 3.41
CA ARG A 54 -12.06 8.88 2.32
C ARG A 54 -12.22 8.27 0.93
N ASN A 55 -12.17 6.93 0.84
CA ASN A 55 -12.26 6.18 -0.42
C ASN A 55 -13.30 5.05 -0.27
N PRO A 56 -14.61 5.40 -0.26
CA PRO A 56 -15.69 4.47 0.09
C PRO A 56 -16.02 3.44 -0.99
N GLN A 57 -15.28 3.41 -2.09
CA GLN A 57 -15.51 2.54 -3.23
C GLN A 57 -15.52 1.05 -2.83
N ARG A 58 -16.54 0.32 -3.28
CA ARG A 58 -16.77 -1.10 -2.93
C ARG A 58 -15.63 -2.01 -3.39
N GLN A 59 -14.93 -1.66 -4.46
CA GLN A 59 -13.83 -2.45 -5.03
C GLN A 59 -12.46 -2.16 -4.42
N ILE A 60 -12.40 -1.35 -3.36
CA ILE A 60 -11.15 -1.12 -2.63
C ILE A 60 -11.07 -2.05 -1.42
N ARG A 61 -9.93 -2.71 -1.29
CA ARG A 61 -9.51 -3.47 -0.10
C ARG A 61 -8.38 -2.74 0.59
N PHE A 62 -8.29 -2.87 1.90
CA PHE A 62 -7.25 -2.23 2.74
C PHE A 62 -6.47 -3.30 3.47
N CYS A 63 -5.16 -3.27 3.37
CA CYS A 63 -4.28 -4.30 3.90
C CYS A 63 -3.22 -3.70 4.83
N MET A 64 -3.15 -4.18 6.05
CA MET A 64 -1.96 -4.11 6.86
C MET A 64 -1.04 -5.27 6.47
N LEU A 65 0.12 -4.95 5.89
CA LEU A 65 1.15 -5.92 5.55
C LEU A 65 2.28 -5.82 6.58
N ALA A 66 2.31 -6.74 7.53
CA ALA A 66 3.14 -6.61 8.71
C ALA A 66 4.33 -7.59 8.73
N ASP A 67 5.48 -7.06 9.10
CA ASP A 67 6.61 -7.83 9.61
C ASP A 67 6.61 -7.74 11.14
N LEU A 68 6.87 -8.84 11.82
CA LEU A 68 7.15 -8.81 13.24
C LEU A 68 8.55 -8.26 13.52
N ALA A 69 8.73 -7.57 14.64
CA ALA A 69 10.05 -7.09 15.06
C ALA A 69 11.07 -8.24 15.10
N GLN A 70 12.32 -7.92 14.74
CA GLN A 70 13.41 -8.90 14.73
C GLN A 70 13.60 -9.60 16.08
N ALA A 71 14.08 -10.84 16.06
CA ALA A 71 14.23 -11.68 17.25
C ALA A 71 15.40 -12.65 17.12
N LYS A 72 15.83 -13.23 18.25
CA LYS A 72 16.81 -14.33 18.27
C LYS A 72 16.20 -15.68 17.84
N SER A 73 14.88 -15.77 17.77
CA SER A 73 14.12 -16.95 17.37
C SER A 73 13.05 -16.59 16.35
N GLU A 74 12.56 -17.55 15.60
CA GLU A 74 11.48 -17.37 14.64
C GLU A 74 10.20 -16.87 15.31
N ARG A 75 9.90 -17.36 16.52
CA ARG A 75 8.73 -16.98 17.33
C ARG A 75 9.15 -16.50 18.71
N LYS A 76 8.43 -15.50 19.21
CA LYS A 76 8.49 -15.02 20.59
C LYS A 76 7.19 -15.38 21.32
N ALA A 77 7.24 -15.49 22.62
CA ALA A 77 6.05 -15.76 23.44
C ALA A 77 4.97 -14.67 23.32
N GLU A 78 5.39 -13.41 23.12
CA GLU A 78 4.51 -12.25 22.99
C GLU A 78 3.82 -12.15 21.62
N ASP A 79 4.37 -12.81 20.60
CA ASP A 79 3.85 -12.73 19.22
C ASP A 79 2.38 -13.15 19.15
N ASP A 80 2.00 -14.25 19.80
CA ASP A 80 0.64 -14.78 19.73
C ASP A 80 -0.41 -13.83 20.32
N ALA A 81 -0.05 -13.11 21.38
CA ALA A 81 -0.94 -12.10 21.98
C ALA A 81 -1.13 -10.89 21.04
N LEU A 82 -0.04 -10.45 20.39
CA LEU A 82 -0.05 -9.35 19.45
C LEU A 82 -0.83 -9.71 18.17
N LEU A 83 -0.64 -10.92 17.66
CA LEU A 83 -1.35 -11.43 16.48
C LEU A 83 -2.86 -11.53 16.74
N ARG A 84 -3.29 -12.09 17.89
CA ARG A 84 -4.71 -12.14 18.27
C ARG A 84 -5.31 -10.75 18.41
N TYR A 85 -4.55 -9.80 18.97
CA TYR A 85 -4.98 -8.41 19.07
C TYR A 85 -5.22 -7.80 17.69
N ALA A 86 -4.24 -7.87 16.78
CA ALA A 86 -4.36 -7.34 15.43
C ALA A 86 -5.49 -8.01 14.63
N GLN A 87 -5.68 -9.33 14.80
CA GLN A 87 -6.80 -10.05 14.21
C GLN A 87 -8.15 -9.52 14.71
N SER A 88 -8.30 -9.34 16.02
CA SER A 88 -9.55 -8.81 16.59
C SER A 88 -9.91 -7.41 16.08
N LYS A 89 -8.92 -6.55 15.85
CA LYS A 89 -9.11 -5.23 15.22
C LYS A 89 -9.54 -5.35 13.76
N THR A 90 -8.91 -6.23 12.99
CA THR A 90 -9.31 -6.49 11.60
C THR A 90 -10.75 -6.96 11.51
N ASP A 91 -11.15 -7.89 12.38
CA ASP A 91 -12.52 -8.41 12.45
C ASP A 91 -13.53 -7.33 12.85
N ALA A 92 -13.14 -6.43 13.78
CA ALA A 92 -13.98 -5.30 14.18
C ALA A 92 -14.22 -4.32 13.03
N LEU A 93 -13.18 -3.98 12.25
CA LEU A 93 -13.32 -3.14 11.06
C LEU A 93 -14.16 -3.82 9.97
N ASN A 94 -13.99 -5.12 9.77
CA ASN A 94 -14.78 -5.88 8.80
C ASN A 94 -16.26 -5.98 9.19
N ARG A 95 -16.58 -6.08 10.50
CA ARG A 95 -17.97 -6.00 10.97
C ARG A 95 -18.58 -4.62 10.73
N LYS A 96 -17.79 -3.55 10.87
CA LYS A 96 -18.25 -2.17 10.75
C LYS A 96 -18.43 -1.72 9.28
N TYR A 97 -17.50 -2.11 8.41
CA TYR A 97 -17.38 -1.58 7.04
C TYR A 97 -17.54 -2.63 5.94
N GLY A 98 -17.93 -3.85 6.30
CA GLY A 98 -17.95 -4.99 5.39
C GLY A 98 -16.54 -5.58 5.20
N ALA A 99 -16.46 -6.68 4.48
CA ALA A 99 -15.25 -7.50 4.30
C ALA A 99 -14.18 -6.82 3.42
N ARG A 100 -13.67 -5.67 3.86
CA ARG A 100 -12.73 -4.82 3.11
C ARG A 100 -11.32 -4.77 3.68
N PHE A 101 -11.11 -5.24 4.91
CA PHE A 101 -9.82 -5.14 5.62
C PHE A 101 -9.13 -6.48 5.70
N LEU A 102 -7.83 -6.47 5.42
CA LEU A 102 -6.94 -7.62 5.49
C LEU A 102 -5.79 -7.35 6.45
N LEU A 103 -5.38 -8.39 7.12
CA LEU A 103 -4.13 -8.45 7.88
C LEU A 103 -3.30 -9.61 7.32
N LEU A 104 -2.13 -9.28 6.84
CA LEU A 104 -1.13 -10.24 6.38
C LEU A 104 0.13 -10.06 7.22
N VAL A 105 0.51 -11.06 8.00
CA VAL A 105 1.73 -11.03 8.82
C VAL A 105 2.70 -12.06 8.31
N ARG A 106 3.89 -11.61 7.92
CA ARG A 106 4.93 -12.50 7.40
C ARG A 106 5.63 -13.28 8.50
N ARG A 107 6.17 -14.43 8.11
CA ARG A 107 7.09 -15.21 8.96
C ARG A 107 8.43 -14.49 9.06
N ARG A 108 9.07 -14.61 10.21
CA ARG A 108 10.49 -14.31 10.32
C ARG A 108 11.28 -15.44 9.66
N THR A 109 12.30 -15.08 8.92
CA THR A 109 13.30 -15.99 8.35
C THR A 109 14.67 -15.67 8.94
N PHE A 110 15.55 -16.66 9.01
CA PHE A 110 16.89 -16.44 9.54
C PHE A 110 17.74 -15.63 8.57
N CYS A 111 18.23 -14.49 9.03
CA CYS A 111 19.17 -13.63 8.30
C CYS A 111 20.60 -14.00 8.73
N ALA A 112 21.31 -14.73 7.88
CA ALA A 112 22.65 -15.23 8.21
C ALA A 112 23.68 -14.11 8.47
N PRO A 113 23.73 -13.00 7.71
CA PRO A 113 24.63 -11.88 7.98
C PRO A 113 24.43 -11.28 9.38
N ASP A 114 23.19 -11.07 9.78
CA ASP A 114 22.83 -10.38 11.04
C ASP A 114 22.65 -11.37 12.21
N LYS A 115 22.63 -12.68 11.93
CA LYS A 115 22.40 -13.77 12.90
C LYS A 115 21.10 -13.61 13.71
N ILE A 116 20.06 -13.11 13.08
CA ILE A 116 18.74 -12.87 13.67
C ILE A 116 17.62 -13.36 12.76
N PHE A 117 16.44 -13.55 13.33
CA PHE A 117 15.22 -13.80 12.60
C PHE A 117 14.46 -12.51 12.32
N MET A 118 14.11 -12.25 11.06
CA MET A 118 13.38 -11.05 10.62
C MET A 118 12.62 -11.31 9.32
N GLY A 119 11.72 -10.41 8.93
CA GLY A 119 11.14 -10.40 7.58
C GLY A 119 12.26 -10.15 6.56
N TRP A 120 12.51 -11.11 5.63
CA TRP A 120 13.57 -10.96 4.65
C TRP A 120 13.35 -9.73 3.79
N GLU A 121 14.42 -8.98 3.52
CA GLU A 121 14.42 -7.72 2.77
C GLU A 121 13.34 -6.71 3.19
N ARG A 122 12.82 -6.83 4.40
CA ARG A 122 11.89 -5.86 5.00
C ARG A 122 10.75 -5.49 4.03
N LYS A 123 10.50 -4.19 3.81
CA LYS A 123 9.41 -3.69 2.96
C LYS A 123 9.45 -4.24 1.53
N ARG A 124 10.65 -4.33 0.90
CA ARG A 124 10.78 -4.87 -0.45
C ARG A 124 10.34 -6.33 -0.50
N GLY A 125 10.83 -7.15 0.41
CA GLY A 125 10.46 -8.56 0.51
C GLY A 125 8.98 -8.74 0.82
N ALA A 126 8.40 -7.89 1.69
CA ALA A 126 6.98 -7.92 2.01
C ALA A 126 6.11 -7.69 0.77
N LEU A 127 6.45 -6.70 -0.04
CA LEU A 127 5.72 -6.40 -1.27
C LEU A 127 5.88 -7.52 -2.32
N LEU A 128 7.06 -8.14 -2.42
CA LEU A 128 7.28 -9.28 -3.31
C LEU A 128 6.44 -10.50 -2.89
N ASP A 129 6.41 -10.83 -1.60
CA ASP A 129 5.59 -11.93 -1.09
C ASP A 129 4.09 -11.65 -1.27
N LEU A 130 3.66 -10.39 -1.11
CA LEU A 130 2.29 -9.99 -1.43
C LEU A 130 1.96 -10.21 -2.90
N VAL A 131 2.84 -9.77 -3.82
CA VAL A 131 2.61 -9.92 -5.27
C VAL A 131 2.52 -11.40 -5.63
N ARG A 132 3.42 -12.25 -5.12
CA ARG A 132 3.36 -13.71 -5.32
C ARG A 132 2.05 -14.32 -4.82
N LEU A 133 1.60 -13.88 -3.64
CA LEU A 133 0.31 -14.31 -3.08
C LEU A 133 -0.86 -13.93 -4.00
N LEU A 134 -0.88 -12.68 -4.48
CA LEU A 134 -1.94 -12.17 -5.37
C LEU A 134 -1.92 -12.83 -6.75
N GLN A 135 -0.75 -13.25 -7.23
CA GLN A 135 -0.58 -14.02 -8.47
C GLN A 135 -0.93 -15.50 -8.32
N GLY A 136 -1.20 -15.96 -7.09
CA GLY A 136 -1.53 -17.37 -6.82
C GLY A 136 -0.33 -18.30 -7.01
N GLU A 137 0.90 -17.82 -6.85
CA GLU A 137 2.09 -18.66 -6.94
C GLU A 137 2.03 -19.79 -5.92
N ARG A 138 2.41 -20.99 -6.35
CA ARG A 138 2.43 -22.18 -5.49
C ARG A 138 3.35 -21.96 -4.29
N GLY A 139 2.80 -22.16 -3.08
CA GLY A 139 3.56 -21.98 -1.84
C GLY A 139 3.68 -20.53 -1.33
N ALA A 140 3.23 -19.52 -2.08
CA ALA A 140 3.31 -18.10 -1.67
C ALA A 140 2.65 -17.84 -0.30
N GLN A 141 1.62 -18.60 0.04
CA GLN A 141 0.94 -18.51 1.34
C GLN A 141 1.82 -18.89 2.53
N GLU A 142 2.85 -19.67 2.32
CA GLU A 142 3.77 -20.14 3.37
C GLU A 142 4.65 -19.01 3.92
N ALA A 143 4.83 -17.93 3.15
CA ALA A 143 5.53 -16.74 3.60
C ALA A 143 4.80 -16.02 4.76
N PHE A 144 3.50 -16.30 4.93
CA PHE A 144 2.66 -15.62 5.92
C PHE A 144 2.36 -16.50 7.12
N LEU A 145 2.65 -15.97 8.30
CA LEU A 145 2.32 -16.59 9.59
C LEU A 145 0.83 -16.46 9.91
N LEU A 146 0.24 -15.31 9.55
CA LEU A 146 -1.18 -15.01 9.75
C LEU A 146 -1.74 -14.34 8.48
N ARG A 147 -2.91 -14.81 8.07
CA ARG A 147 -3.75 -14.18 7.06
C ARG A 147 -5.16 -14.07 7.62
N CYS A 148 -5.64 -12.85 7.78
CA CYS A 148 -6.95 -12.56 8.33
C CYS A 148 -7.69 -11.60 7.40
N GLY A 149 -9.00 -11.81 7.24
CA GLY A 149 -9.88 -11.05 6.33
C GLY A 149 -10.87 -11.99 5.65
N ALA A 150 -11.66 -11.46 4.72
CA ALA A 150 -12.57 -12.30 3.93
C ALA A 150 -11.79 -13.29 3.04
N ALA A 151 -12.38 -14.45 2.77
CA ALA A 151 -11.76 -15.50 1.95
C ALA A 151 -11.42 -15.00 0.54
N ASP A 152 -12.26 -14.13 -0.04
CA ASP A 152 -12.10 -13.54 -1.38
C ASP A 152 -11.32 -12.22 -1.39
N ALA A 153 -10.78 -11.81 -0.26
CA ALA A 153 -10.21 -10.46 -0.11
C ALA A 153 -8.95 -10.21 -0.97
N THR A 154 -8.27 -11.28 -1.38
CA THR A 154 -7.12 -11.24 -2.30
C THR A 154 -7.49 -11.60 -3.73
N GLU A 155 -8.72 -12.00 -3.99
CA GLU A 155 -9.15 -12.43 -5.33
C GLU A 155 -9.47 -11.23 -6.23
N GLY A 156 -9.09 -11.35 -7.51
CA GLY A 156 -9.39 -10.36 -8.53
C GLY A 156 -8.76 -8.98 -8.29
N ILE A 157 -7.73 -8.88 -7.47
CA ILE A 157 -6.96 -7.64 -7.31
C ILE A 157 -6.19 -7.36 -8.60
N CYS A 158 -6.49 -6.21 -9.21
CA CYS A 158 -5.84 -5.75 -10.45
C CYS A 158 -4.73 -4.75 -10.17
N TYR A 159 -4.90 -3.94 -9.13
CA TYR A 159 -3.94 -2.90 -8.74
C TYR A 159 -3.58 -3.00 -7.28
N VAL A 160 -2.32 -2.68 -6.97
CA VAL A 160 -1.83 -2.53 -5.59
C VAL A 160 -1.33 -1.10 -5.42
N LEU A 161 -1.94 -0.36 -4.50
CA LEU A 161 -1.45 0.94 -4.05
C LEU A 161 -0.66 0.74 -2.77
N THR A 162 0.65 0.97 -2.82
CA THR A 162 1.51 0.88 -1.63
C THR A 162 1.71 2.25 -1.02
N LEU A 163 1.53 2.34 0.30
CA LEU A 163 1.71 3.58 1.06
C LEU A 163 2.75 3.37 2.15
N ASP A 164 3.56 4.39 2.40
CA ASP A 164 4.40 4.41 3.60
C ASP A 164 3.54 4.61 4.85
N ALA A 165 4.05 4.17 6.00
CA ALA A 165 3.31 4.23 7.25
C ALA A 165 2.90 5.64 7.67
N ASP A 166 3.54 6.68 7.15
CA ASP A 166 3.29 8.10 7.40
C ASP A 166 2.54 8.82 6.26
N THR A 167 2.30 8.12 5.15
CA THR A 167 1.62 8.70 3.97
C THR A 167 0.11 8.71 4.17
N GLU A 168 -0.53 9.83 3.85
CA GLU A 168 -1.98 9.98 3.81
C GLU A 168 -2.49 10.04 2.37
N ILE A 169 -3.69 9.49 2.14
CA ILE A 169 -4.40 9.63 0.88
C ILE A 169 -5.62 10.55 1.01
N SER A 170 -5.85 11.34 -0.03
CA SER A 170 -6.98 12.25 -0.11
C SER A 170 -8.28 11.53 -0.47
N TYR A 171 -9.39 12.28 -0.43
CA TYR A 171 -10.70 11.79 -0.87
C TYR A 171 -10.65 11.39 -2.35
N ASP A 172 -11.26 10.25 -2.67
CA ASP A 172 -11.37 9.70 -4.03
C ASP A 172 -10.05 9.54 -4.81
N CYS A 173 -8.91 9.65 -4.11
CA CYS A 173 -7.59 9.52 -4.73
C CYS A 173 -7.42 8.16 -5.42
N VAL A 174 -7.86 7.07 -4.77
CA VAL A 174 -7.77 5.72 -5.35
C VAL A 174 -8.63 5.61 -6.60
N LEU A 175 -9.86 6.15 -6.58
CA LEU A 175 -10.74 6.16 -7.75
C LEU A 175 -10.09 6.90 -8.92
N HIS A 176 -9.48 8.06 -8.66
CA HIS A 176 -8.80 8.85 -9.68
C HIS A 176 -7.62 8.10 -10.28
N MET A 177 -6.75 7.51 -9.45
CA MET A 177 -5.61 6.71 -9.91
C MET A 177 -6.06 5.50 -10.73
N VAL A 178 -7.11 4.79 -10.30
CA VAL A 178 -7.66 3.66 -11.04
C VAL A 178 -8.23 4.10 -12.38
N ASN A 179 -8.93 5.23 -12.45
CA ASN A 179 -9.43 5.78 -13.71
C ASN A 179 -8.32 6.12 -14.70
N ILE A 180 -7.15 6.57 -14.22
CA ILE A 180 -5.97 6.77 -15.05
C ILE A 180 -5.45 5.42 -15.57
N MET A 181 -5.26 4.45 -14.66
CA MET A 181 -4.69 3.14 -15.01
C MET A 181 -5.61 2.31 -15.91
N LEU A 182 -6.92 2.46 -15.79
CA LEU A 182 -7.91 1.79 -16.64
C LEU A 182 -8.06 2.41 -18.03
N HIS A 183 -7.53 3.61 -18.25
CA HIS A 183 -7.66 4.25 -19.58
C HIS A 183 -6.93 3.41 -20.63
N PRO A 184 -7.59 3.02 -21.75
CA PRO A 184 -7.00 2.11 -22.74
C PRO A 184 -5.63 2.55 -23.28
N LEU A 185 -5.45 3.85 -23.52
CA LEU A 185 -4.18 4.41 -24.01
C LEU A 185 -3.08 4.48 -22.95
N ASN A 186 -3.41 4.31 -21.67
CA ASN A 186 -2.43 4.25 -20.59
C ASN A 186 -2.02 2.81 -20.25
N ARG A 187 -2.67 1.82 -20.86
CA ARG A 187 -2.37 0.41 -20.60
C ARG A 187 -0.93 0.08 -20.96
N ALA A 188 -0.24 -0.56 -20.01
CA ALA A 188 1.12 -1.00 -20.24
C ALA A 188 1.22 -2.02 -21.38
N VAL A 189 2.05 -1.72 -22.36
CA VAL A 189 2.42 -2.63 -23.44
C VAL A 189 3.86 -3.07 -23.19
N LEU A 190 4.05 -4.38 -23.03
CA LEU A 190 5.37 -4.95 -22.81
C LEU A 190 6.08 -5.23 -24.13
N ARG A 191 7.39 -5.08 -24.13
CA ARG A 191 8.25 -5.58 -25.20
C ARG A 191 8.10 -7.12 -25.30
N PRO A 192 8.36 -7.72 -26.49
CA PRO A 192 8.22 -9.19 -26.66
C PRO A 192 8.99 -10.04 -25.64
N ASP A 193 10.13 -9.55 -25.14
CA ASP A 193 10.91 -10.19 -24.07
C ASP A 193 10.34 -9.97 -22.66
N GLN A 194 9.23 -9.24 -22.53
CA GLN A 194 8.52 -8.88 -21.28
C GLN A 194 9.38 -8.17 -20.23
N ARG A 195 10.55 -7.63 -20.61
CA ARG A 195 11.48 -6.98 -19.68
C ARG A 195 11.30 -5.47 -19.55
N ALA A 196 10.51 -4.85 -20.41
CA ALA A 196 10.29 -3.42 -20.38
C ALA A 196 8.89 -3.06 -20.88
N VAL A 197 8.31 -2.03 -20.28
CA VAL A 197 7.11 -1.36 -20.79
C VAL A 197 7.57 -0.42 -21.90
N VAL A 198 7.03 -0.59 -23.10
CA VAL A 198 7.36 0.23 -24.28
C VAL A 198 6.32 1.29 -24.57
N HIS A 199 5.12 1.14 -24.02
CA HIS A 199 4.03 2.10 -24.12
C HIS A 199 3.11 2.01 -22.90
N GLY A 200 2.45 3.12 -22.54
CA GLY A 200 1.57 3.19 -21.37
C GLY A 200 2.34 3.20 -20.03
N PHE A 201 1.64 2.88 -18.96
CA PHE A 201 2.16 2.97 -17.59
C PHE A 201 2.14 1.60 -16.90
N GLY A 202 3.29 1.15 -16.40
CA GLY A 202 3.38 0.01 -15.48
C GLY A 202 3.21 0.43 -14.03
N ILE A 203 3.57 1.67 -13.71
CA ILE A 203 3.50 2.28 -12.37
C ILE A 203 2.95 3.68 -12.51
N LEU A 204 2.07 4.07 -11.59
CA LEU A 204 1.55 5.42 -11.45
C LEU A 204 1.89 5.93 -10.05
N GLN A 205 2.57 7.07 -9.97
CA GLN A 205 2.88 7.74 -8.71
C GLN A 205 2.19 9.10 -8.68
N PRO A 206 1.30 9.36 -7.70
CA PRO A 206 0.71 10.68 -7.54
C PRO A 206 1.73 11.67 -6.98
N GLY A 207 1.52 12.95 -7.21
CA GLY A 207 2.28 14.01 -6.56
C GLY A 207 2.12 13.94 -5.03
N ILE A 208 3.23 14.07 -4.31
CA ILE A 208 3.27 14.07 -2.84
C ILE A 208 3.41 15.52 -2.37
N ALA A 209 2.56 15.93 -1.44
CA ALA A 209 2.63 17.24 -0.79
C ALA A 209 2.72 17.08 0.73
N PRO A 210 3.47 17.95 1.43
CA PRO A 210 3.48 17.95 2.88
C PRO A 210 2.09 18.27 3.43
N THR A 211 1.70 17.61 4.52
CA THR A 211 0.42 17.88 5.17
C THR A 211 0.44 19.26 5.85
N PRO A 212 -0.69 19.96 5.98
CA PRO A 212 -0.76 21.22 6.71
C PRO A 212 -0.19 21.12 8.13
N LYS A 213 -0.35 19.97 8.78
CA LYS A 213 0.19 19.68 10.11
C LYS A 213 1.73 19.64 10.10
N SER A 214 2.32 19.02 9.08
CA SER A 214 3.79 18.98 8.92
C SER A 214 4.34 20.37 8.63
N VAL A 215 3.63 21.19 7.85
CA VAL A 215 3.99 22.58 7.54
C VAL A 215 3.95 23.47 8.77
N ALA A 216 2.94 23.29 9.62
CA ALA A 216 2.78 24.05 10.86
C ALA A 216 3.76 23.65 11.97
N GLY A 217 4.48 22.52 11.80
CA GLY A 217 5.38 21.95 12.83
C GLY A 217 6.64 22.77 13.10
N SER A 218 7.11 23.61 12.16
CA SER A 218 8.22 24.54 12.38
C SER A 218 8.19 25.70 11.39
N ARG A 219 8.80 26.86 11.79
CA ARG A 219 8.94 28.02 10.89
C ARG A 219 9.73 27.68 9.62
N PHE A 220 10.72 26.80 9.74
CA PHE A 220 11.52 26.32 8.62
C PHE A 220 10.70 25.45 7.67
N ALA A 221 9.89 24.52 8.21
CA ALA A 221 8.95 23.73 7.41
C ALA A 221 7.94 24.63 6.68
N GLY A 222 7.43 25.68 7.34
CA GLY A 222 6.51 26.66 6.74
C GLY A 222 7.14 27.46 5.59
N LEU A 223 8.42 27.82 5.70
CA LEU A 223 9.16 28.52 4.64
C LEU A 223 9.45 27.62 3.43
N LEU A 224 9.76 26.35 3.66
CA LEU A 224 10.09 25.39 2.60
C LEU A 224 8.83 24.69 2.02
N ALA A 225 7.71 24.73 2.70
CA ALA A 225 6.45 24.14 2.23
C ALA A 225 5.72 24.99 1.17
N GLY A 226 6.30 26.09 0.73
CA GLY A 226 5.88 26.78 -0.50
C GLY A 226 5.89 25.78 -1.66
N GLN A 227 5.09 26.02 -2.70
CA GLN A 227 4.89 25.17 -3.90
C GLN A 227 6.17 24.82 -4.70
N GLY A 228 7.30 24.75 -4.07
CA GLY A 228 8.65 24.49 -4.60
C GLY A 228 9.32 23.26 -4.01
N GLY A 229 8.57 22.31 -3.45
CA GLY A 229 9.14 21.01 -3.13
C GLY A 229 9.65 20.36 -4.41
N PHE A 230 10.93 20.02 -4.45
CA PHE A 230 11.48 19.17 -5.49
C PHE A 230 10.73 17.84 -5.47
N ALA A 231 9.73 17.71 -6.30
CA ALA A 231 9.22 16.38 -6.65
C ALA A 231 10.33 15.72 -7.46
N GLN A 232 11.15 14.89 -6.79
CA GLN A 232 12.24 14.15 -7.43
C GLN A 232 11.74 13.16 -8.50
N TYR A 233 10.42 13.05 -8.69
CA TYR A 233 9.78 12.05 -9.54
C TYR A 233 8.54 12.60 -10.25
N GLN A 234 8.64 13.80 -10.83
CA GLN A 234 7.67 14.24 -11.85
C GLN A 234 8.16 13.94 -13.25
#